data_d6245f3a54dda4df90c630917768b4da
#
_entry.id   d6245f3a54dda4df90c630917768b4da
#
_cell.length_a   1.000
_cell.length_b   1.000
_cell.length_c   1.000
_cell.angle_alpha   90.00
_cell.angle_beta   90.00
_cell.angle_gamma   90.00
#
_symmetry.space_group_name_H-M   'P 1'
#
loop_
_entity.id
_entity.type
_entity.pdbx_description
1 polymer ?
#
loop_
_entity_poly.entity_id
_entity_poly.type
_entity_poly.pdbx_seq_one_letter_code
_entity_poly.pdbx_strand_id
1 'polypeptide(L)'
;FLFMALLPIGLLGLFLRHKIVSPRLAVYQSNLTEEQFKQANAAAAKLNDWIILSNRKDYFLAIKNVDWQWDGIKITAILKNGKLYLNSMVYPSTGSNPFTFGLNKRNKLELIRQYQSILKGENVAENANKELERREAMFWKESEWNVHNILKRIVGYGLSISFIGLSVYMITSGDVKAIGAGIVLIGLCLPYIFQDIKVIREKEKRK
;
A
#
# COMPACT_ATOMS: atom_id res chain seq x y z
N PHE A 1 34.19 13.17 3.10
CA PHE A 1 33.90 13.81 1.81
C PHE A 1 33.44 12.81 0.74
N LEU A 2 34.16 11.71 0.56
CA LEU A 2 33.84 10.68 -0.48
C LEU A 2 32.41 10.11 -0.31
N PHE A 3 31.97 9.84 0.90
CA PHE A 3 30.65 9.28 1.21
C PHE A 3 29.50 10.26 0.87
N MET A 4 29.73 11.56 1.05
CA MET A 4 28.72 12.57 0.69
C MET A 4 28.54 12.73 -0.82
N ALA A 5 29.59 12.48 -1.62
CA ALA A 5 29.51 12.53 -3.08
C ALA A 5 28.90 11.25 -3.69
N LEU A 6 29.08 10.07 -3.06
CA LEU A 6 28.54 8.81 -3.55
C LEU A 6 27.02 8.67 -3.34
N LEU A 7 26.48 9.30 -2.30
CA LEU A 7 25.06 9.21 -1.97
C LEU A 7 24.14 9.82 -3.07
N PRO A 8 24.39 11.03 -3.61
CA PRO A 8 23.61 11.56 -4.71
C PRO A 8 23.72 10.72 -6.00
N ILE A 9 24.90 10.18 -6.29
CA ILE A 9 25.12 9.31 -7.47
C ILE A 9 24.33 8.01 -7.33
N GLY A 10 24.34 7.39 -6.14
CA GLY A 10 23.54 6.22 -5.84
C GLY A 10 22.03 6.46 -5.96
N LEU A 11 21.55 7.59 -5.44
CA LEU A 11 20.14 8.00 -5.56
C LEU A 11 19.74 8.28 -7.02
N LEU A 12 20.60 8.94 -7.79
CA LEU A 12 20.38 9.17 -9.21
C LEU A 12 20.32 7.84 -9.98
N GLY A 13 21.22 6.90 -9.70
CA GLY A 13 21.20 5.57 -10.30
C GLY A 13 19.92 4.80 -9.99
N LEU A 14 19.45 4.83 -8.75
CA LEU A 14 18.17 4.24 -8.35
C LEU A 14 16.97 4.91 -9.04
N PHE A 15 16.99 6.22 -9.16
CA PHE A 15 15.96 6.99 -9.84
C PHE A 15 15.89 6.63 -11.34
N LEU A 16 17.02 6.62 -12.03
CA LEU A 16 17.12 6.26 -13.45
C LEU A 16 16.66 4.81 -13.66
N ARG A 17 17.13 3.87 -12.84
CA ARG A 17 16.67 2.49 -12.88
C ARG A 17 15.14 2.39 -12.71
N HIS A 18 14.58 3.12 -11.77
CA HIS A 18 13.13 3.14 -11.55
C HIS A 18 12.38 3.65 -12.78
N LYS A 19 12.83 4.73 -13.41
CA LYS A 19 12.22 5.29 -14.62
C LYS A 19 12.26 4.32 -15.81
N ILE A 20 13.31 3.52 -15.94
CA ILE A 20 13.47 2.56 -17.04
C ILE A 20 12.67 1.28 -16.80
N VAL A 21 12.62 0.78 -15.54
CA VAL A 21 12.01 -0.52 -15.21
C VAL A 21 10.52 -0.39 -14.91
N SER A 22 10.08 0.71 -14.31
CA SER A 22 8.69 0.93 -13.89
C SER A 22 7.65 0.76 -15.01
N PRO A 23 7.85 1.25 -16.25
CA PRO A 23 6.87 1.09 -17.33
C PRO A 23 6.82 -0.32 -17.94
N ARG A 24 7.75 -1.22 -17.59
CA ARG A 24 7.78 -2.56 -18.18
C ARG A 24 6.64 -3.43 -17.66
N LEU A 25 5.98 -4.12 -18.60
CA LEU A 25 4.96 -5.11 -18.29
C LEU A 25 5.63 -6.40 -17.77
N ALA A 26 5.19 -6.89 -16.62
CA ALA A 26 5.52 -8.24 -16.18
C ALA A 26 4.64 -9.24 -16.94
N VAL A 27 5.23 -10.31 -17.48
CA VAL A 27 4.55 -11.29 -18.33
C VAL A 27 4.42 -12.61 -17.57
N TYR A 28 3.22 -13.18 -17.59
CA TYR A 28 2.90 -14.47 -16.99
C TYR A 28 2.14 -15.33 -17.99
N GLN A 29 2.37 -16.64 -17.97
CA GLN A 29 1.52 -17.59 -18.70
C GLN A 29 0.16 -17.68 -17.98
N SER A 30 -0.93 -17.73 -18.77
CA SER A 30 -2.28 -17.72 -18.21
C SER A 30 -3.24 -18.47 -19.12
N ASN A 31 -4.04 -19.34 -18.51
CA ASN A 31 -5.14 -20.05 -19.19
C ASN A 31 -6.50 -19.44 -18.83
N LEU A 32 -6.54 -18.16 -18.45
CA LEU A 32 -7.76 -17.44 -18.10
C LEU A 32 -8.65 -17.28 -19.34
N THR A 33 -9.95 -17.50 -19.16
CA THR A 33 -10.95 -17.03 -20.12
C THR A 33 -11.15 -15.51 -19.98
N GLU A 34 -11.72 -14.87 -20.99
CA GLU A 34 -12.04 -13.44 -20.96
C GLU A 34 -12.95 -13.07 -19.77
N GLU A 35 -13.91 -13.93 -19.46
CA GLU A 35 -14.84 -13.70 -18.35
C GLU A 35 -14.16 -13.84 -17.00
N GLN A 36 -13.33 -14.87 -16.82
CA GLN A 36 -12.51 -15.04 -15.63
C GLN A 36 -11.57 -13.86 -15.40
N PHE A 37 -10.97 -13.32 -16.48
CA PHE A 37 -10.13 -12.14 -16.41
C PHE A 37 -10.90 -10.92 -15.89
N LYS A 38 -12.10 -10.65 -16.42
CA LYS A 38 -12.96 -9.54 -15.98
C LYS A 38 -13.39 -9.69 -14.51
N GLN A 39 -13.82 -10.89 -14.10
CA GLN A 39 -14.27 -11.15 -12.74
C GLN A 39 -13.14 -10.97 -11.72
N ALA A 40 -11.95 -11.52 -12.00
CA ALA A 40 -10.80 -11.38 -11.13
C ALA A 40 -10.33 -9.92 -11.00
N ASN A 41 -10.34 -9.15 -12.10
CA ASN A 41 -10.03 -7.72 -12.08
C ASN A 41 -11.02 -6.92 -11.23
N ALA A 42 -12.32 -7.20 -11.37
CA ALA A 42 -13.37 -6.56 -10.57
C ALA A 42 -13.21 -6.87 -9.08
N ALA A 43 -12.92 -8.13 -8.73
CA ALA A 43 -12.68 -8.55 -7.35
C ALA A 43 -11.44 -7.86 -6.76
N ALA A 44 -10.33 -7.81 -7.50
CA ALA A 44 -9.11 -7.12 -7.09
C ALA A 44 -9.36 -5.62 -6.86
N ALA A 45 -10.07 -4.97 -7.78
CA ALA A 45 -10.40 -3.55 -7.67
C ALA A 45 -11.25 -3.27 -6.44
N LYS A 46 -12.28 -4.09 -6.20
CA LYS A 46 -13.18 -3.98 -5.04
C LYS A 46 -12.43 -4.13 -3.72
N LEU A 47 -11.53 -5.12 -3.60
CA LEU A 47 -10.76 -5.39 -2.40
C LEU A 47 -9.75 -4.28 -2.04
N ASN A 48 -9.32 -3.50 -3.02
CA ASN A 48 -8.25 -2.52 -2.84
C ASN A 48 -8.68 -1.08 -3.12
N ASP A 49 -9.99 -0.84 -3.25
CA ASP A 49 -10.59 0.47 -3.51
C ASP A 49 -10.01 1.13 -4.78
N TRP A 50 -9.85 0.34 -5.85
CA TRP A 50 -9.39 0.87 -7.12
C TRP A 50 -10.56 1.41 -7.94
N ILE A 51 -10.40 2.58 -8.52
CA ILE A 51 -11.33 3.17 -9.45
C ILE A 51 -11.12 2.52 -10.82
N ILE A 52 -12.09 1.74 -11.28
CA ILE A 52 -12.04 1.07 -12.58
C ILE A 52 -12.32 2.10 -13.67
N LEU A 53 -11.37 2.31 -14.58
CA LEU A 53 -11.53 3.12 -15.77
C LEU A 53 -11.94 2.28 -16.98
N SER A 54 -11.47 1.03 -17.04
CA SER A 54 -11.84 0.08 -18.09
C SER A 54 -11.71 -1.36 -17.57
N ASN A 55 -12.71 -2.20 -17.85
CA ASN A 55 -12.66 -3.65 -17.57
C ASN A 55 -13.27 -4.40 -18.78
N ARG A 56 -12.48 -4.51 -19.83
CA ARG A 56 -12.84 -5.19 -21.08
C ARG A 56 -12.41 -6.65 -21.02
N LYS A 57 -12.72 -7.40 -22.08
CA LYS A 57 -12.42 -8.83 -22.20
C LYS A 57 -10.94 -9.16 -22.14
N ASP A 58 -10.10 -8.27 -22.67
CA ASP A 58 -8.66 -8.42 -22.81
C ASP A 58 -7.84 -7.30 -22.19
N TYR A 59 -8.52 -6.27 -21.63
CA TYR A 59 -7.87 -5.07 -21.13
C TYR A 59 -8.53 -4.56 -19.84
N PHE A 60 -7.71 -4.34 -18.82
CA PHE A 60 -8.10 -3.74 -17.56
C PHE A 60 -7.23 -2.52 -17.25
N LEU A 61 -7.89 -1.47 -16.83
CA LEU A 61 -7.26 -0.24 -16.37
C LEU A 61 -7.98 0.26 -15.13
N ALA A 62 -7.22 0.48 -14.07
CA ALA A 62 -7.72 1.09 -12.84
C ALA A 62 -6.72 2.08 -12.28
N ILE A 63 -7.22 2.96 -11.42
CA ILE A 63 -6.42 3.90 -10.63
C ILE A 63 -6.68 3.63 -9.16
N LYS A 64 -5.62 3.54 -8.38
CA LYS A 64 -5.66 3.58 -6.94
C LYS A 64 -5.29 4.99 -6.50
N ASN A 65 -6.24 5.69 -5.87
CA ASN A 65 -5.93 6.95 -5.22
C ASN A 65 -4.99 6.70 -4.04
N VAL A 66 -3.97 7.53 -3.92
CA VAL A 66 -3.04 7.53 -2.80
C VAL A 66 -3.12 8.92 -2.18
N ASP A 67 -3.47 8.95 -0.88
CA ASP A 67 -3.75 10.21 -0.18
C ASP A 67 -2.61 11.24 -0.32
N TRP A 68 -3.00 12.45 -0.55
CA TRP A 68 -2.36 13.78 -0.39
C TRP A 68 -1.09 14.16 -1.15
N GLN A 69 -0.33 13.26 -1.78
CA GLN A 69 0.92 13.67 -2.47
C GLN A 69 1.09 13.13 -3.90
N TRP A 70 0.20 12.25 -4.36
CA TRP A 70 0.41 11.54 -5.62
C TRP A 70 -0.89 11.48 -6.41
N ASP A 71 -0.76 11.64 -7.73
CA ASP A 71 -1.90 11.50 -8.65
C ASP A 71 -2.45 10.08 -8.74
N GLY A 72 -2.01 9.22 -7.85
CA GLY A 72 -2.43 7.84 -7.78
C GLY A 72 -1.51 6.86 -8.49
N ILE A 73 -1.89 5.60 -8.44
CA ILE A 73 -1.18 4.51 -9.09
C ILE A 73 -2.05 3.94 -10.20
N LYS A 74 -1.54 3.97 -11.41
CA LYS A 74 -2.14 3.34 -12.58
C LYS A 74 -1.85 1.85 -12.56
N ILE A 75 -2.89 1.03 -12.67
CA ILE A 75 -2.83 -0.43 -12.67
C ILE A 75 -3.38 -0.90 -14.01
N THR A 76 -2.57 -1.66 -14.74
CA THR A 76 -2.92 -2.16 -16.08
C THR A 76 -2.73 -3.67 -16.12
N ALA A 77 -3.72 -4.38 -16.67
CA ALA A 77 -3.62 -5.78 -17.03
C ALA A 77 -4.10 -6.01 -18.46
N ILE A 78 -3.40 -6.84 -19.20
CA ILE A 78 -3.74 -7.19 -20.59
C ILE A 78 -3.68 -8.71 -20.72
N LEU A 79 -4.74 -9.31 -21.25
CA LEU A 79 -4.79 -10.72 -21.58
C LEU A 79 -4.64 -10.87 -23.10
N LYS A 80 -3.55 -11.48 -23.57
CA LYS A 80 -3.30 -11.65 -25.00
C LYS A 80 -2.58 -12.96 -25.28
N ASN A 81 -3.11 -13.78 -26.18
CA ASN A 81 -2.50 -15.03 -26.64
C ASN A 81 -2.07 -15.96 -25.48
N GLY A 82 -2.95 -16.18 -24.50
CA GLY A 82 -2.64 -17.02 -23.34
C GLY A 82 -1.57 -16.44 -22.39
N LYS A 83 -1.26 -15.15 -22.53
CA LYS A 83 -0.31 -14.43 -21.67
C LYS A 83 -1.00 -13.26 -20.98
N LEU A 84 -0.63 -13.07 -19.73
CA LEU A 84 -1.08 -11.97 -18.90
C LEU A 84 0.06 -10.98 -18.73
N TYR A 85 -0.18 -9.75 -19.12
CA TYR A 85 0.77 -8.65 -19.01
C TYR A 85 0.29 -7.70 -17.93
N LEU A 86 1.09 -7.51 -16.89
CA LEU A 86 0.74 -6.70 -15.72
C LEU A 86 1.69 -5.52 -15.54
N ASN A 87 1.14 -4.36 -15.27
CA ASN A 87 1.90 -3.22 -14.79
C ASN A 87 1.17 -2.49 -13.66
N SER A 88 1.94 -1.92 -12.77
CA SER A 88 1.48 -0.96 -11.78
C SER A 88 2.56 0.11 -11.65
N MET A 89 2.20 1.34 -11.93
CA MET A 89 3.14 2.47 -11.95
C MET A 89 2.45 3.74 -11.44
N VAL A 90 3.22 4.66 -10.92
CA VAL A 90 2.71 5.99 -10.56
C VAL A 90 2.10 6.62 -11.81
N TYR A 91 0.92 7.23 -11.67
CA TYR A 91 0.26 7.92 -12.77
C TYR A 91 1.15 9.09 -13.22
N PRO A 92 1.50 9.17 -14.51
CA PRO A 92 2.41 10.20 -14.99
C PRO A 92 1.67 11.55 -15.11
N SER A 93 1.60 12.29 -14.03
CA SER A 93 1.30 13.71 -14.08
C SER A 93 2.54 14.51 -13.68
N THR A 94 2.50 15.79 -13.87
CA THR A 94 3.59 16.73 -13.57
C THR A 94 3.99 16.64 -12.09
N GLY A 95 5.14 16.05 -11.78
CA GLY A 95 5.69 15.97 -10.43
C GLY A 95 5.58 14.63 -9.73
N SER A 96 5.38 13.53 -10.46
CA SER A 96 5.22 12.20 -9.88
C SER A 96 6.41 11.79 -8.98
N ASN A 97 6.11 11.43 -7.74
CA ASN A 97 7.07 10.83 -6.83
C ASN A 97 7.49 9.44 -7.36
N PRO A 98 8.79 9.18 -7.59
CA PRO A 98 9.27 7.88 -8.07
C PRO A 98 9.15 6.76 -7.02
N PHE A 99 8.98 7.12 -5.75
CA PHE A 99 8.96 6.15 -4.66
C PHE A 99 7.54 5.66 -4.38
N THR A 100 7.26 4.39 -4.65
CA THR A 100 5.95 3.77 -4.42
C THR A 100 5.91 2.92 -3.15
N PHE A 101 6.99 2.85 -2.39
CA PHE A 101 7.12 2.06 -1.15
C PHE A 101 6.53 0.65 -1.28
N GLY A 102 6.77 -0.02 -2.42
CA GLY A 102 6.30 -1.37 -2.70
C GLY A 102 4.84 -1.50 -3.15
N LEU A 103 4.07 -0.41 -3.22
CA LEU A 103 2.67 -0.44 -3.66
C LEU A 103 2.50 -1.03 -5.07
N ASN A 104 3.41 -0.72 -6.00
CA ASN A 104 3.38 -1.29 -7.35
C ASN A 104 3.51 -2.83 -7.33
N LYS A 105 4.39 -3.36 -6.47
CA LYS A 105 4.54 -4.81 -6.30
C LYS A 105 3.29 -5.41 -5.67
N ARG A 106 2.75 -4.77 -4.63
CA ARG A 106 1.55 -5.22 -3.92
C ARG A 106 0.33 -5.28 -4.86
N ASN A 107 0.11 -4.25 -5.67
CA ASN A 107 -1.00 -4.22 -6.62
C ASN A 107 -0.91 -5.35 -7.66
N LYS A 108 0.30 -5.62 -8.20
CA LYS A 108 0.50 -6.74 -9.12
C LYS A 108 0.26 -8.10 -8.46
N LEU A 109 0.74 -8.28 -7.23
CA LEU A 109 0.53 -9.51 -6.47
C LEU A 109 -0.95 -9.75 -6.15
N GLU A 110 -1.71 -8.68 -5.89
CA GLU A 110 -3.15 -8.81 -5.66
C GLU A 110 -3.89 -9.28 -6.91
N LEU A 111 -3.58 -8.73 -8.09
CA LEU A 111 -4.13 -9.25 -9.35
C LEU A 111 -3.79 -10.72 -9.54
N ILE A 112 -2.51 -11.09 -9.37
CA ILE A 112 -2.06 -12.48 -9.51
C ILE A 112 -2.83 -13.41 -8.56
N ARG A 113 -3.04 -12.99 -7.30
CA ARG A 113 -3.81 -13.75 -6.32
C ARG A 113 -5.23 -14.02 -6.81
N GLN A 114 -5.93 -12.99 -7.30
CA GLN A 114 -7.30 -13.15 -7.81
C GLN A 114 -7.35 -14.05 -9.05
N TYR A 115 -6.38 -13.95 -9.95
CA TYR A 115 -6.27 -14.85 -11.10
C TYR A 115 -6.00 -16.30 -10.69
N GLN A 116 -5.16 -16.52 -9.69
CA GLN A 116 -4.92 -17.86 -9.15
C GLN A 116 -6.14 -18.45 -8.46
N SER A 117 -6.87 -17.64 -7.68
CA SER A 117 -8.11 -18.07 -7.02
C SER A 117 -9.16 -18.50 -8.04
N ILE A 118 -9.39 -17.73 -9.10
CA ILE A 118 -10.40 -18.09 -10.12
C ILE A 118 -9.98 -19.34 -10.93
N LEU A 119 -8.69 -19.51 -11.20
CA LEU A 119 -8.18 -20.71 -11.86
C LEU A 119 -8.32 -21.98 -11.00
N LYS A 120 -8.37 -21.82 -9.67
CA LYS A 120 -8.70 -22.92 -8.73
C LYS A 120 -10.20 -23.20 -8.62
N GLY A 121 -11.04 -22.48 -9.36
CA GLY A 121 -12.49 -22.61 -9.30
C GLY A 121 -13.15 -21.88 -8.14
N GLU A 122 -12.44 -20.99 -7.45
CA GLU A 122 -12.98 -20.19 -6.35
C GLU A 122 -13.88 -19.07 -6.89
N ASN A 123 -14.97 -18.79 -6.18
CA ASN A 123 -15.81 -17.62 -6.46
C ASN A 123 -15.14 -16.34 -5.92
N VAL A 124 -14.33 -15.69 -6.76
CA VAL A 124 -13.56 -14.51 -6.37
C VAL A 124 -14.42 -13.34 -5.93
N ALA A 125 -15.63 -13.20 -6.48
CA ALA A 125 -16.56 -12.13 -6.10
C ALA A 125 -17.12 -12.34 -4.69
N GLU A 126 -17.49 -13.57 -4.35
CA GLU A 126 -17.96 -13.93 -3.02
C GLU A 126 -16.83 -13.83 -1.98
N ASN A 127 -15.65 -14.34 -2.32
CA ASN A 127 -14.46 -14.23 -1.45
C ASN A 127 -14.09 -12.77 -1.18
N ALA A 128 -14.19 -11.91 -2.19
CA ALA A 128 -13.96 -10.47 -2.02
C ALA A 128 -14.97 -9.84 -1.06
N ASN A 129 -16.26 -10.19 -1.17
CA ASN A 129 -17.29 -9.70 -0.26
C ASN A 129 -17.02 -10.15 1.19
N LYS A 130 -16.78 -11.45 1.41
CA LYS A 130 -16.47 -12.00 2.73
C LYS A 130 -15.24 -11.34 3.36
N GLU A 131 -14.21 -11.08 2.56
CA GLU A 131 -13.00 -10.41 3.06
C GLU A 131 -13.27 -8.95 3.44
N LEU A 132 -14.10 -8.22 2.67
CA LEU A 132 -14.51 -6.86 3.01
C LEU A 132 -15.35 -6.83 4.29
N GLU A 133 -16.33 -7.71 4.42
CA GLU A 133 -17.13 -7.85 5.63
C GLU A 133 -16.26 -8.17 6.85
N ARG A 134 -15.28 -9.06 6.69
CA ARG A 134 -14.31 -9.37 7.74
C ARG A 134 -13.47 -8.16 8.14
N ARG A 135 -12.99 -7.38 7.17
CA ARG A 135 -12.23 -6.14 7.43
C ARG A 135 -13.08 -5.11 8.14
N GLU A 136 -14.33 -4.97 7.73
CA GLU A 136 -15.27 -4.05 8.36
C GLU A 136 -15.60 -4.48 9.81
N ALA A 137 -15.88 -5.77 10.03
CA ALA A 137 -16.10 -6.31 11.38
C ALA A 137 -14.88 -6.11 12.29
N MET A 138 -13.67 -6.33 11.77
CA MET A 138 -12.43 -6.05 12.53
C MET A 138 -12.27 -4.57 12.83
N PHE A 139 -12.55 -3.69 11.85
CA PHE A 139 -12.50 -2.24 12.06
C PHE A 139 -13.44 -1.80 13.19
N TRP A 140 -14.69 -2.25 13.17
CA TRP A 140 -15.66 -1.93 14.21
C TRP A 140 -15.21 -2.45 15.57
N LYS A 141 -14.71 -3.68 15.65
CA LYS A 141 -14.18 -4.28 16.88
C LYS A 141 -13.00 -3.48 17.46
N GLU A 142 -12.07 -3.02 16.61
CA GLU A 142 -10.92 -2.20 17.05
C GLU A 142 -11.33 -0.77 17.40
N SER A 143 -12.35 -0.23 16.75
CA SER A 143 -12.82 1.14 16.98
C SER A 143 -13.73 1.29 18.19
N GLU A 144 -14.23 0.18 18.76
CA GLU A 144 -15.09 0.21 19.97
C GLU A 144 -14.34 0.76 21.19
N TRP A 145 -15.06 1.56 21.99
CA TRP A 145 -14.61 2.08 23.29
C TRP A 145 -14.92 1.09 24.42
N ASN A 146 -14.46 -0.16 24.29
CA ASN A 146 -14.53 -1.14 25.35
C ASN A 146 -13.28 -1.03 26.27
N VAL A 147 -13.37 -1.60 27.48
CA VAL A 147 -12.31 -1.52 28.50
C VAL A 147 -10.96 -2.02 27.96
N HIS A 148 -10.99 -3.09 27.16
CA HIS A 148 -9.77 -3.67 26.57
C HIS A 148 -9.09 -2.70 25.58
N ASN A 149 -9.85 -2.10 24.67
CA ASN A 149 -9.33 -1.15 23.71
C ASN A 149 -8.89 0.16 24.36
N ILE A 150 -9.60 0.63 25.40
CA ILE A 150 -9.19 1.77 26.20
C ILE A 150 -7.85 1.50 26.88
N LEU A 151 -7.71 0.35 27.54
CA LEU A 151 -6.46 -0.02 28.21
C LEU A 151 -5.30 -0.16 27.19
N LYS A 152 -5.53 -0.80 26.05
CA LYS A 152 -4.57 -0.90 24.95
C LYS A 152 -4.09 0.48 24.48
N ARG A 153 -5.02 1.45 24.35
CA ARG A 153 -4.70 2.83 23.98
C ARG A 153 -3.91 3.55 25.06
N ILE A 154 -4.32 3.45 26.32
CA ILE A 154 -3.59 4.06 27.44
C ILE A 154 -2.15 3.57 27.48
N VAL A 155 -1.94 2.25 27.40
CA VAL A 155 -0.59 1.65 27.39
C VAL A 155 0.18 2.09 26.13
N GLY A 156 -0.45 2.02 24.95
CA GLY A 156 0.19 2.39 23.68
C GLY A 156 0.59 3.86 23.62
N TYR A 157 -0.29 4.78 24.04
CA TYR A 157 0.05 6.20 24.11
C TYR A 157 1.07 6.50 25.21
N GLY A 158 0.95 5.86 26.38
CA GLY A 158 1.92 6.01 27.47
C GLY A 158 3.34 5.61 27.05
N LEU A 159 3.49 4.46 26.38
CA LEU A 159 4.77 4.02 25.82
C LEU A 159 5.26 4.97 24.73
N SER A 160 4.39 5.39 23.83
CA SER A 160 4.76 6.30 22.73
C SER A 160 5.26 7.64 23.27
N ILE A 161 4.59 8.22 24.25
CA ILE A 161 5.00 9.48 24.91
C ILE A 161 6.34 9.31 25.62
N SER A 162 6.53 8.18 26.34
CA SER A 162 7.79 7.88 27.01
C SER A 162 8.95 7.75 26.03
N PHE A 163 8.75 7.05 24.92
CA PHE A 163 9.79 6.91 23.88
C PHE A 163 10.07 8.22 23.15
N ILE A 164 9.06 9.06 22.90
CA ILE A 164 9.25 10.39 22.33
C ILE A 164 10.06 11.26 23.30
N GLY A 165 9.75 11.24 24.59
CA GLY A 165 10.52 11.95 25.62
C GLY A 165 11.98 11.51 25.67
N LEU A 166 12.24 10.19 25.66
CA LEU A 166 13.58 9.62 25.59
C LEU A 166 14.31 10.04 24.30
N SER A 167 13.59 10.04 23.17
CA SER A 167 14.14 10.45 21.87
C SER A 167 14.59 11.90 21.88
N VAL A 168 13.77 12.80 22.44
CA VAL A 168 14.12 14.22 22.60
C VAL A 168 15.38 14.36 23.47
N TYR A 169 15.45 13.64 24.59
CA TYR A 169 16.63 13.63 25.45
C TYR A 169 17.87 13.15 24.69
N MET A 170 17.78 12.07 23.91
CA MET A 170 18.89 11.55 23.11
C MET A 170 19.35 12.53 22.00
N ILE A 171 18.41 13.23 21.36
CA ILE A 171 18.72 14.24 20.34
C ILE A 171 19.43 15.45 20.95
N THR A 172 19.06 15.85 22.16
CA THR A 172 19.65 16.99 22.85
C THR A 172 21.02 16.67 23.51
N SER A 173 21.40 15.40 23.61
CA SER A 173 22.67 14.99 24.20
C SER A 173 23.91 15.39 23.40
N GLY A 174 23.75 15.73 22.09
CA GLY A 174 24.85 16.12 21.20
C GLY A 174 25.70 14.96 20.67
N ASP A 175 25.48 13.73 21.11
CA ASP A 175 26.16 12.55 20.56
C ASP A 175 25.46 12.11 19.25
N VAL A 176 26.23 12.01 18.17
CA VAL A 176 25.73 11.63 16.83
C VAL A 176 25.03 10.28 16.83
N LYS A 177 25.52 9.29 17.61
CA LYS A 177 24.86 7.97 17.72
C LYS A 177 23.55 8.05 18.46
N ALA A 178 23.48 8.84 19.53
CA ALA A 178 22.27 9.08 20.31
C ALA A 178 21.24 9.82 19.46
N ILE A 179 21.62 10.84 18.70
CA ILE A 179 20.74 11.55 17.77
C ILE A 179 20.13 10.58 16.75
N GLY A 180 20.96 9.73 16.13
CA GLY A 180 20.47 8.71 15.18
C GLY A 180 19.45 7.76 15.80
N ALA A 181 19.72 7.26 16.99
CA ALA A 181 18.81 6.36 17.72
C ALA A 181 17.50 7.09 18.10
N GLY A 182 17.55 8.35 18.55
CA GLY A 182 16.39 9.15 18.86
C GLY A 182 15.46 9.35 17.66
N ILE A 183 16.01 9.64 16.48
CA ILE A 183 15.22 9.78 15.24
C ILE A 183 14.51 8.46 14.89
N VAL A 184 15.19 7.32 15.03
CA VAL A 184 14.60 6.00 14.77
C VAL A 184 13.45 5.72 15.73
N LEU A 185 13.60 6.01 17.02
CA LEU A 185 12.55 5.81 18.02
C LEU A 185 11.30 6.65 17.72
N ILE A 186 11.46 7.92 17.34
CA ILE A 186 10.32 8.76 16.90
C ILE A 186 9.64 8.11 15.68
N GLY A 187 10.43 7.66 14.69
CA GLY A 187 9.91 7.00 13.49
C GLY A 187 9.12 5.72 13.78
N LEU A 188 9.40 5.03 14.87
CA LEU A 188 8.66 3.83 15.30
C LEU A 188 7.36 4.18 16.05
N CYS A 189 7.32 5.29 16.80
CA CYS A 189 6.15 5.68 17.58
C CYS A 189 5.07 6.39 16.76
N LEU A 190 5.47 7.24 15.81
CA LEU A 190 4.52 8.04 15.02
C LEU A 190 3.49 7.20 14.24
N PRO A 191 3.85 6.07 13.57
CA PRO A 191 2.86 5.26 12.84
C PRO A 191 1.74 4.73 13.73
N TYR A 192 2.04 4.34 14.97
CA TYR A 192 1.02 3.88 15.92
C TYR A 192 0.00 4.98 16.22
N ILE A 193 0.49 6.18 16.57
CA ILE A 193 -0.37 7.33 16.88
C ILE A 193 -1.23 7.72 15.68
N PHE A 194 -0.63 7.82 14.49
CA PHE A 194 -1.36 8.18 13.28
C PHE A 194 -2.42 7.14 12.90
N GLN A 195 -2.12 5.86 13.05
CA GLN A 195 -3.06 4.80 12.75
C GLN A 195 -4.27 4.83 13.68
N ASP A 196 -4.07 5.01 14.98
CA ASP A 196 -5.19 5.08 15.95
C ASP A 196 -6.05 6.34 15.74
N ILE A 197 -5.44 7.49 15.51
CA ILE A 197 -6.16 8.73 15.15
C ILE A 197 -6.98 8.53 13.87
N LYS A 198 -6.43 7.85 12.87
CA LYS A 198 -7.14 7.55 11.62
C LYS A 198 -8.37 6.69 11.88
N VAL A 199 -8.24 5.63 12.69
CA VAL A 199 -9.35 4.75 13.08
C VAL A 199 -10.46 5.54 13.77
N ILE A 200 -10.12 6.42 14.72
CA ILE A 200 -11.10 7.25 15.43
C ILE A 200 -11.82 8.19 14.47
N ARG A 201 -11.10 8.89 13.59
CA ARG A 201 -11.70 9.81 12.59
C ARG A 201 -12.60 9.10 11.59
N GLU A 202 -12.20 7.92 11.13
CA GLU A 202 -13.02 7.12 10.21
C GLU A 202 -14.30 6.64 10.88
N LYS A 203 -14.26 6.29 12.16
CA LYS A 203 -15.45 5.95 12.94
C LYS A 203 -16.43 7.12 13.04
N GLU A 204 -15.94 8.33 13.27
CA GLU A 204 -16.79 9.53 13.33
C GLU A 204 -17.47 9.84 12.00
N LYS A 205 -16.79 9.60 10.89
CA LYS A 205 -17.34 9.81 9.54
C LYS A 205 -18.38 8.78 9.12
N ARG A 206 -18.38 7.60 9.75
CA ARG A 206 -19.31 6.50 9.43
C ARG A 206 -20.55 6.45 10.33
N LYS A 207 -20.59 7.29 11.38
CA LYS A 207 -21.78 7.55 12.21
C LYS A 207 -22.70 8.57 11.55
#